data_267fc9baf2c320279a01b97d7c202139
#
_entry.id   267fc9baf2c320279a01b97d7c202139
#
_cell.length_a   1.000
_cell.length_b   1.000
_cell.length_c   1.000
_cell.angle_alpha   90.00
_cell.angle_beta   90.00
_cell.angle_gamma   90.00
#
_symmetry.space_group_name_H-M   'P 1'
#
loop_
_entity.id
_entity.type
_entity.pdbx_description
1 polymer ?
#
loop_
_entity_poly.entity_id
_entity_poly.type
_entity_poly.pdbx_seq_one_letter_code
_entity_poly.pdbx_strand_id
1 'polypeptide(L)' 'MAKAARILAALKRDGWVEVRRAGSHRVLVKDDRQHIWAYHDGADLGGPALARVAKDYGYTLAELREL' A
#
# COMPACT_ATOMS: atom_id res chain seq x y z
N MET A 1 2.60 9.03 -11.53
CA MET A 1 2.61 9.21 -10.06
C MET A 1 1.21 9.08 -9.50
N ALA A 2 1.07 8.50 -8.33
CA ALA A 2 -0.21 8.29 -7.69
C ALA A 2 -0.16 8.77 -6.24
N LYS A 3 -1.29 9.28 -5.74
CA LYS A 3 -1.38 9.63 -4.33
C LYS A 3 -1.35 8.39 -3.46
N ALA A 4 -0.65 8.45 -2.33
CA ALA A 4 -0.54 7.32 -1.41
C ALA A 4 -1.92 6.85 -0.94
N ALA A 5 -2.85 7.79 -0.68
CA ALA A 5 -4.20 7.42 -0.28
C ALA A 5 -4.91 6.54 -1.30
N ARG A 6 -4.68 6.77 -2.59
CA ARG A 6 -5.29 5.93 -3.65
C ARG A 6 -4.73 4.52 -3.65
N ILE A 7 -3.41 4.41 -3.47
CA ILE A 7 -2.76 3.09 -3.42
C ILE A 7 -3.21 2.33 -2.17
N LEU A 8 -3.27 3.01 -1.03
CA LEU A 8 -3.78 2.39 0.20
C LEU A 8 -5.22 1.89 0.03
N ALA A 9 -6.08 2.71 -0.58
CA ALA A 9 -7.46 2.30 -0.85
C ALA A 9 -7.51 1.07 -1.77
N ALA A 10 -6.64 1.03 -2.78
CA ALA A 10 -6.55 -0.11 -3.69
C ALA A 10 -6.14 -1.39 -2.95
N LEU A 11 -5.15 -1.30 -2.06
CA LEU A 11 -4.73 -2.43 -1.24
C LEU A 11 -5.88 -2.93 -0.36
N LYS A 12 -6.62 -2.00 0.25
CA LYS A 12 -7.77 -2.37 1.08
C LYS A 12 -8.87 -3.06 0.26
N ARG A 13 -9.12 -2.60 -0.97
CA ARG A 13 -10.07 -3.27 -1.86
C ARG A 13 -9.64 -4.69 -2.18
N ASP A 14 -8.33 -4.93 -2.24
CA ASP A 14 -7.81 -6.26 -2.53
C ASP A 14 -7.65 -7.14 -1.29
N GLY A 15 -8.17 -6.71 -0.16
CA GLY A 15 -8.25 -7.53 1.03
C GLY A 15 -7.29 -7.19 2.16
N TRP A 16 -6.43 -6.17 2.00
CA TRP A 16 -5.57 -5.72 3.08
C TRP A 16 -6.39 -4.97 4.13
N VAL A 17 -6.22 -5.32 5.39
CA VAL A 17 -6.99 -4.74 6.51
C VAL A 17 -6.04 -3.98 7.42
N GLU A 18 -6.41 -2.74 7.73
CA GLU A 18 -5.67 -1.95 8.71
C GLU A 18 -6.07 -2.42 10.11
N VAL A 19 -5.12 -3.04 10.82
CA VAL A 19 -5.37 -3.60 12.15
C VAL A 19 -4.85 -2.72 13.27
N ARG A 20 -3.94 -1.78 12.95
CA ARG A 20 -3.42 -0.86 13.96
C ARG A 20 -2.85 0.38 13.27
N ARG A 21 -2.90 1.50 13.98
CA ARG A 21 -2.37 2.78 13.49
C ARG A 21 -1.59 3.47 14.59
N ALA A 22 -0.42 4.00 14.24
CA ALA A 22 0.41 4.80 15.14
C ALA A 22 0.95 5.99 14.33
N GLY A 23 0.36 7.18 14.52
CA GLY A 23 0.69 8.34 13.72
C GLY A 23 0.38 8.11 12.26
N SER A 24 1.37 8.30 11.37
CA SER A 24 1.23 8.03 9.94
C SER A 24 1.53 6.58 9.56
N HIS A 25 1.94 5.76 10.53
CA HIS A 25 2.20 4.35 10.29
C HIS A 25 0.94 3.53 10.50
N ARG A 26 0.62 2.67 9.56
CA ARG A 26 -0.54 1.79 9.61
C ARG A 26 -0.07 0.36 9.40
N VAL A 27 -0.53 -0.56 10.23
CA VAL A 27 -0.22 -1.97 10.06
C VAL A 27 -1.33 -2.60 9.25
N LEU A 28 -0.96 -3.15 8.09
CA LEU A 28 -1.89 -3.81 7.17
C LEU A 28 -1.63 -5.30 7.17
N VAL A 29 -2.71 -6.09 7.20
CA VAL A 29 -2.64 -7.55 7.21
C VAL A 29 -3.53 -8.11 6.12
N LYS A 30 -3.02 -9.12 5.42
CA LYS A 30 -3.79 -9.93 4.48
C LYS A 30 -3.32 -11.37 4.59
N ASP A 31 -4.24 -12.29 4.90
CA ASP A 31 -3.93 -13.68 5.19
C ASP A 31 -2.89 -13.77 6.32
N ASP A 32 -1.74 -14.37 6.09
CA ASP A 32 -0.66 -14.47 7.08
C ASP A 32 0.45 -13.42 6.86
N ARG A 33 0.21 -12.44 6.01
CA ARG A 33 1.19 -11.40 5.64
C ARG A 33 0.88 -10.12 6.39
N GLN A 34 1.94 -9.42 6.81
CA GLN A 34 1.83 -8.16 7.53
C GLN A 34 2.88 -7.18 7.01
N HIS A 35 2.45 -5.95 6.74
CA HIS A 35 3.35 -4.87 6.34
C HIS A 35 2.96 -3.57 7.01
N ILE A 36 3.95 -2.69 7.17
CA ILE A 36 3.74 -1.35 7.70
C ILE A 36 3.65 -0.38 6.54
N TRP A 37 2.54 0.34 6.46
CA TRP A 37 2.32 1.41 5.49
C TRP A 37 2.71 2.73 6.15
N ALA A 38 3.78 3.36 5.65
CA ALA A 38 4.38 4.53 6.28
C ALA A 38 4.26 5.81 5.44
N TYR A 39 3.40 5.83 4.44
CA TYR A 39 3.23 7.00 3.59
C TYR A 39 2.08 7.88 4.08
N HIS A 40 2.27 9.20 4.00
CA HIS A 40 1.17 10.16 4.22
C HIS A 40 0.18 10.08 3.06
N ASP A 41 -1.10 10.30 3.35
CA ASP A 41 -2.15 10.22 2.34
C ASP A 41 -1.91 11.14 1.13
N GLY A 42 -1.34 12.32 1.38
CA GLY A 42 -1.04 13.29 0.33
C GLY A 42 0.28 13.07 -0.41
N ALA A 43 1.07 12.07 -0.02
CA ALA A 43 2.34 11.82 -0.68
C ALA A 43 2.13 11.34 -2.12
N ASP A 44 2.99 11.79 -3.03
CA ASP A 44 2.99 11.32 -4.40
C ASP A 44 3.98 10.18 -4.53
N LEU A 45 3.50 9.01 -4.93
CA LEU A 45 4.35 7.83 -5.12
C LEU A 45 4.78 7.74 -6.58
N GLY A 46 6.06 7.98 -6.83
CA GLY A 46 6.64 7.84 -8.16
C GLY A 46 6.95 6.38 -8.49
N GLY A 47 7.57 6.17 -9.67
CA GLY A 47 7.90 4.83 -10.14
C GLY A 47 8.66 3.95 -9.14
N PRO A 48 9.76 4.44 -8.55
CA PRO A 48 10.52 3.63 -7.58
C PRO A 48 9.71 3.26 -6.34
N ALA A 49 8.90 4.18 -5.82
CA ALA A 49 8.05 3.91 -4.65
C ALA A 49 6.96 2.91 -4.98
N LEU A 50 6.32 3.05 -6.14
CA LEU A 50 5.28 2.12 -6.57
C LEU A 50 5.85 0.71 -6.80
N ALA A 51 7.03 0.61 -7.38
CA ALA A 51 7.69 -0.67 -7.58
C ALA A 51 8.00 -1.36 -6.24
N ARG A 52 8.43 -0.59 -5.25
CA ARG A 52 8.69 -1.12 -3.92
C ARG A 52 7.42 -1.60 -3.24
N VAL A 53 6.35 -0.83 -3.32
CA VAL A 53 5.04 -1.22 -2.78
C VAL A 53 4.58 -2.53 -3.44
N ALA A 54 4.66 -2.60 -4.76
CA ALA A 54 4.27 -3.81 -5.47
C ALA A 54 5.05 -5.02 -4.94
N LYS A 55 6.36 -4.90 -4.86
CA LYS A 55 7.21 -5.98 -4.37
C LYS A 55 6.87 -6.39 -2.93
N ASP A 56 6.75 -5.40 -2.04
CA ASP A 56 6.51 -5.64 -0.62
C ASP A 56 5.14 -6.30 -0.37
N TYR A 57 4.14 -5.94 -1.17
CA TYR A 57 2.77 -6.42 -1.01
C TYR A 57 2.44 -7.61 -1.92
N GLY A 58 3.41 -8.09 -2.70
CA GLY A 58 3.25 -9.31 -3.49
C GLY A 58 2.57 -9.12 -4.84
N TYR A 59 2.68 -7.93 -5.42
CA TYR A 59 2.11 -7.65 -6.74
C TYR A 59 3.21 -7.39 -7.76
N THR A 60 2.90 -7.56 -9.04
CA THR A 60 3.66 -6.92 -10.10
C THR A 60 3.23 -5.45 -10.16
N LEU A 61 4.05 -4.61 -10.78
CA LEU A 61 3.69 -3.20 -10.93
C LEU A 61 2.40 -3.04 -11.74
N ALA A 62 2.21 -3.86 -12.77
CA ALA A 62 1.00 -3.86 -13.57
C ALA A 62 -0.23 -4.23 -12.72
N GLU A 63 -0.11 -5.26 -11.89
CA GLU A 63 -1.20 -5.67 -11.01
C GLU A 63 -1.58 -4.55 -10.02
N LEU A 64 -0.57 -3.91 -9.43
CA LEU A 64 -0.81 -2.82 -8.48
C LEU A 64 -1.59 -1.67 -9.14
N ARG A 65 -1.26 -1.33 -10.37
CA ARG A 65 -1.93 -0.27 -11.10
C ARG A 65 -3.38 -0.58 -11.44
N GLU A 66 -3.72 -1.86 -11.49
CA GLU A 66 -5.08 -2.31 -11.85
C GLU A 66 -5.98 -2.57 -10.65
N LEU A 67 -5.46 -2.45 -9.44
CA LEU A 67 -6.27 -2.67 -8.23
C LEU A 67 -7.38 -1.64 -8.02
#